data_98a0f8a223582d5e1feb5161c5466093
#
_entry.id   98a0f8a223582d5e1feb5161c5466093
#
_cell.length_a   1.000
_cell.length_b   1.000
_cell.length_c   1.000
_cell.angle_alpha   90.00
_cell.angle_beta   90.00
_cell.angle_gamma   90.00
#
_symmetry.space_group_name_H-M   'P 1'
#
loop_
_entity.id
_entity.type
_entity.pdbx_description
1 polymer ?
#
loop_
_entity_poly.entity_id
_entity_poly.type
_entity_poly.pdbx_seq_one_letter_code
_entity_poly.pdbx_strand_id
1 'polypeptide(L)'
;RRTIDLQTYIFDEDDSAQLVLDELQAAAFRGVRVRLLLDQLSALKKVETLAAMAALHRNIELRIYNPVLNRGRLPLPMYAVAAACCWGKLNRRMHNKLLLVDDMLGVTGGRNYQDDYYDWDASYNFRDRDLLIAGPVARDMAANFAAFWQSPLSVPAERLGDVARFLQANGVPAPPHRPYRKPERVQALLAQVADETLIRARFVEPALAVQGVQFIGDLPDKHVDEVAESVQAGVVL
;
A
#
# COMPACT_ATOMS: atom_id res chain seq x y z
N ARG A 1 3.35 17.02 -9.40
CA ARG A 1 3.54 15.61 -9.01
C ARG A 1 3.26 14.74 -10.21
N ARG A 2 4.11 13.72 -10.46
CA ARG A 2 4.03 12.86 -11.64
C ARG A 2 3.68 11.42 -11.27
N THR A 3 4.20 10.95 -10.13
CA THR A 3 4.04 9.57 -9.68
C THR A 3 3.73 9.48 -8.20
N ILE A 4 2.92 8.49 -7.83
CA ILE A 4 2.72 8.04 -6.47
C ILE A 4 2.81 6.52 -6.48
N ASP A 5 3.71 5.96 -5.66
CA ASP A 5 3.86 4.54 -5.47
C ASP A 5 3.55 4.19 -4.01
N LEU A 6 2.64 3.25 -3.81
CA LEU A 6 2.24 2.81 -2.49
C LEU A 6 2.39 1.30 -2.38
N GLN A 7 3.11 0.86 -1.36
CA GLN A 7 3.32 -0.54 -1.01
C GLN A 7 2.93 -0.75 0.44
N THR A 8 2.08 -1.73 0.72
CA THR A 8 1.67 -2.02 2.09
C THR A 8 1.23 -3.47 2.27
N TYR A 9 1.33 -3.95 3.51
CA TYR A 9 0.87 -5.27 3.90
C TYR A 9 -0.64 -5.28 4.17
N ILE A 10 -1.15 -4.36 5.02
CA ILE A 10 -2.58 -4.24 5.31
C ILE A 10 -3.13 -2.98 4.63
N PHE A 11 -4.22 -3.17 3.91
CA PHE A 11 -5.05 -2.09 3.38
C PHE A 11 -6.52 -2.48 3.64
N ASP A 12 -7.10 -1.99 4.72
CA ASP A 12 -8.44 -2.39 5.15
C ASP A 12 -9.54 -1.61 4.40
N GLU A 13 -10.76 -1.85 4.76
CA GLU A 13 -11.95 -1.17 4.23
C GLU A 13 -12.61 -0.32 5.34
N ASP A 14 -11.82 0.56 5.97
CA ASP A 14 -12.24 1.50 7.01
C ASP A 14 -12.05 2.97 6.58
N ASP A 15 -12.21 3.92 7.50
CA ASP A 15 -12.18 5.35 7.14
C ASP A 15 -10.79 5.81 6.70
N SER A 16 -9.73 5.33 7.35
CA SER A 16 -8.36 5.72 7.02
C SER A 16 -7.94 5.19 5.65
N ALA A 17 -8.23 3.94 5.36
CA ALA A 17 -7.95 3.34 4.07
C ALA A 17 -8.82 3.94 2.95
N GLN A 18 -10.11 4.21 3.22
CA GLN A 18 -10.99 4.86 2.26
C GLN A 18 -10.50 6.27 1.90
N LEU A 19 -10.05 7.06 2.89
CA LEU A 19 -9.49 8.38 2.63
C LEU A 19 -8.27 8.32 1.71
N VAL A 20 -7.36 7.37 1.95
CA VAL A 20 -6.19 7.17 1.10
C VAL A 20 -6.60 6.75 -0.32
N LEU A 21 -7.57 5.84 -0.46
CA LEU A 21 -8.10 5.46 -1.78
C LEU A 21 -8.69 6.65 -2.53
N ASP A 22 -9.51 7.46 -1.86
CA ASP A 22 -10.14 8.63 -2.47
C ASP A 22 -9.08 9.62 -2.97
N GLU A 23 -8.01 9.86 -2.20
CA GLU A 23 -6.92 10.75 -2.59
C GLU A 23 -6.06 10.19 -3.74
N LEU A 24 -5.80 8.88 -3.76
CA LEU A 24 -5.09 8.23 -4.85
C LEU A 24 -5.91 8.26 -6.16
N GLN A 25 -7.22 8.05 -6.08
CA GLN A 25 -8.13 8.20 -7.21
C GLN A 25 -8.12 9.65 -7.73
N ALA A 26 -8.30 10.61 -6.83
CA ALA A 26 -8.26 12.02 -7.18
C ALA A 26 -6.92 12.41 -7.82
N ALA A 27 -5.79 11.89 -7.34
CA ALA A 27 -4.48 12.08 -7.95
C ALA A 27 -4.42 11.52 -9.38
N ALA A 28 -4.93 10.31 -9.59
CA ALA A 28 -4.96 9.67 -10.91
C ALA A 28 -5.82 10.46 -11.92
N PHE A 29 -6.96 10.97 -11.49
CA PHE A 29 -7.82 11.84 -12.33
C PHE A 29 -7.15 13.18 -12.65
N ARG A 30 -6.25 13.67 -11.81
CA ARG A 30 -5.39 14.84 -12.10
C ARG A 30 -4.19 14.51 -13.01
N GLY A 31 -4.05 13.28 -13.49
CA GLY A 31 -2.98 12.85 -14.39
C GLY A 31 -1.74 12.26 -13.71
N VAL A 32 -1.76 12.06 -12.41
CA VAL A 32 -0.68 11.41 -11.67
C VAL A 32 -0.73 9.90 -11.91
N ARG A 33 0.42 9.28 -12.22
CA ARG A 33 0.52 7.83 -12.27
C ARG A 33 0.57 7.26 -10.86
N VAL A 34 -0.36 6.38 -10.54
CA VAL A 34 -0.48 5.74 -9.23
C VAL A 34 -0.25 4.24 -9.37
N ARG A 35 0.70 3.70 -8.61
CA ARG A 35 0.95 2.27 -8.52
C ARG A 35 0.70 1.78 -7.10
N LEU A 36 -0.19 0.80 -6.95
CA LEU A 36 -0.49 0.15 -5.68
C LEU A 36 0.04 -1.28 -5.70
N LEU A 37 0.84 -1.63 -4.70
CA LEU A 37 1.31 -2.99 -4.46
C LEU A 37 0.82 -3.45 -3.09
N LEU A 38 -0.08 -4.41 -3.08
CA LEU A 38 -0.74 -4.91 -1.88
C LEU A 38 -0.42 -6.39 -1.66
N ASP A 39 -0.31 -6.81 -0.40
CA ASP A 39 -0.21 -8.24 -0.08
C ASP A 39 -1.58 -8.91 -0.17
N GLN A 40 -1.63 -10.14 -0.67
CA GLN A 40 -2.90 -10.87 -0.86
C GLN A 40 -3.68 -11.10 0.43
N LEU A 41 -3.00 -11.40 1.54
CA LEU A 41 -3.70 -11.90 2.73
C LEU A 41 -4.40 -10.81 3.52
N SER A 42 -3.92 -9.59 3.45
CA SER A 42 -4.32 -8.52 4.37
C SER A 42 -4.82 -7.26 3.67
N ALA A 43 -5.08 -7.32 2.36
CA ALA A 43 -5.53 -6.16 1.62
C ALA A 43 -6.87 -6.39 0.91
N LEU A 44 -7.71 -5.36 0.92
CA LEU A 44 -8.97 -5.23 0.18
C LEU A 44 -9.82 -6.51 0.18
N LYS A 45 -10.70 -6.63 1.15
CA LYS A 45 -11.47 -7.86 1.47
C LYS A 45 -12.49 -8.28 0.42
N LYS A 46 -12.80 -7.40 -0.58
CA LYS A 46 -13.82 -7.66 -1.61
C LYS A 46 -13.19 -7.72 -3.00
N VAL A 47 -13.58 -8.73 -3.78
CA VAL A 47 -13.18 -8.86 -5.18
C VAL A 47 -13.67 -7.67 -6.02
N GLU A 48 -14.86 -7.15 -5.70
CA GLU A 48 -15.42 -5.96 -6.33
C GLU A 48 -14.53 -4.73 -6.16
N THR A 49 -14.01 -4.50 -4.94
CA THR A 49 -13.07 -3.38 -4.67
C THR A 49 -11.77 -3.55 -5.46
N LEU A 50 -11.24 -4.78 -5.50
CA LEU A 50 -10.05 -5.09 -6.32
C LEU A 50 -10.31 -4.84 -7.81
N ALA A 51 -11.46 -5.27 -8.32
CA ALA A 51 -11.86 -5.08 -9.72
C ALA A 51 -12.03 -3.59 -10.05
N ALA A 52 -12.69 -2.84 -9.16
CA ALA A 52 -12.83 -1.41 -9.33
C ALA A 52 -11.48 -0.71 -9.39
N MET A 53 -10.60 -0.95 -8.42
CA MET A 53 -9.28 -0.32 -8.38
C MET A 53 -8.39 -0.71 -9.56
N ALA A 54 -8.47 -1.96 -10.03
CA ALA A 54 -7.68 -2.45 -11.16
C ALA A 54 -8.12 -1.87 -12.52
N ALA A 55 -9.38 -1.44 -12.65
CA ALA A 55 -9.95 -1.00 -13.92
C ALA A 55 -10.48 0.45 -13.92
N LEU A 56 -10.35 1.17 -12.81
CA LEU A 56 -10.93 2.49 -12.59
C LEU A 56 -10.41 3.56 -13.57
N HIS A 57 -9.11 3.62 -13.73
CA HIS A 57 -8.47 4.67 -14.52
C HIS A 57 -7.11 4.20 -15.06
N ARG A 58 -6.76 4.60 -16.29
CA ARG A 58 -5.48 4.24 -16.93
C ARG A 58 -4.22 4.63 -16.16
N ASN A 59 -4.33 5.61 -15.27
CA ASN A 59 -3.23 6.07 -14.44
C ASN A 59 -3.15 5.34 -13.09
N ILE A 60 -4.02 4.34 -12.83
CA ILE A 60 -3.97 3.49 -11.64
C ILE A 60 -3.58 2.09 -12.07
N GLU A 61 -2.53 1.56 -11.47
CA GLU A 61 -2.13 0.17 -11.61
C GLU A 61 -2.13 -0.49 -10.23
N LEU A 62 -2.87 -1.59 -10.09
CA LEU A 62 -2.92 -2.39 -8.88
C LEU A 62 -2.26 -3.74 -9.14
N ARG A 63 -1.30 -4.11 -8.29
CA ARG A 63 -0.71 -5.46 -8.26
C ARG A 63 -0.90 -6.09 -6.90
N ILE A 64 -1.09 -7.40 -6.90
CA ILE A 64 -1.14 -8.21 -5.69
C ILE A 64 0.15 -9.01 -5.60
N TYR A 65 0.84 -8.88 -4.47
CA TYR A 65 2.07 -9.62 -4.22
C TYR A 65 1.76 -11.06 -3.80
N ASN A 66 2.42 -12.00 -4.44
CA ASN A 66 2.39 -13.43 -4.20
C ASN A 66 0.96 -14.02 -4.04
N PRO A 67 0.09 -13.83 -5.06
CA PRO A 67 -1.27 -14.36 -5.01
C PRO A 67 -1.26 -15.89 -5.10
N VAL A 68 -1.70 -16.55 -4.03
CA VAL A 68 -1.85 -18.00 -3.99
C VAL A 68 -3.14 -18.39 -4.70
N LEU A 69 -3.13 -19.56 -5.38
CA LEU A 69 -4.27 -20.09 -6.15
C LEU A 69 -4.76 -19.16 -7.28
N ASN A 70 -3.91 -18.24 -7.76
CA ASN A 70 -4.25 -17.25 -8.79
C ASN A 70 -5.53 -16.45 -8.46
N ARG A 71 -5.63 -15.98 -7.21
CA ARG A 71 -6.79 -15.23 -6.70
C ARG A 71 -6.37 -13.92 -6.06
N GLY A 72 -7.18 -12.89 -6.24
CA GLY A 72 -7.02 -11.63 -5.52
C GLY A 72 -7.45 -11.76 -4.06
N ARG A 73 -8.48 -12.57 -3.79
CA ARG A 73 -8.97 -12.85 -2.46
C ARG A 73 -8.92 -14.34 -2.12
N LEU A 74 -8.53 -14.63 -0.88
CA LEU A 74 -8.48 -15.98 -0.34
C LEU A 74 -9.57 -16.15 0.76
N PRO A 75 -10.78 -16.60 0.42
CA PRO A 75 -11.79 -16.91 1.44
C PRO A 75 -11.36 -18.10 2.30
N LEU A 76 -11.88 -18.21 3.51
CA LEU A 76 -11.45 -19.19 4.52
C LEU A 76 -11.33 -20.65 4.00
N PRO A 77 -12.27 -21.20 3.21
CA PRO A 77 -12.11 -22.54 2.66
C PRO A 77 -10.90 -22.67 1.71
N MET A 78 -10.65 -21.62 0.89
CA MET A 78 -9.51 -21.60 -0.02
C MET A 78 -8.19 -21.37 0.71
N TYR A 79 -8.23 -20.66 1.85
CA TYR A 79 -7.07 -20.53 2.73
C TYR A 79 -6.65 -21.90 3.29
N ALA A 80 -7.60 -22.74 3.72
CA ALA A 80 -7.31 -24.10 4.16
C ALA A 80 -6.68 -24.96 3.04
N VAL A 81 -7.19 -24.85 1.81
CA VAL A 81 -6.59 -25.49 0.64
C VAL A 81 -5.18 -24.99 0.40
N ALA A 82 -4.98 -23.66 0.42
CA ALA A 82 -3.66 -23.04 0.23
C ALA A 82 -2.66 -23.46 1.31
N ALA A 83 -3.10 -23.58 2.55
CA ALA A 83 -2.28 -24.07 3.65
C ALA A 83 -1.84 -25.52 3.46
N ALA A 84 -2.71 -26.36 2.91
CA ALA A 84 -2.40 -27.75 2.66
C ALA A 84 -1.47 -27.98 1.44
N CYS A 85 -1.73 -27.28 0.33
CA CYS A 85 -0.98 -27.50 -0.92
C CYS A 85 0.24 -26.61 -1.09
N CYS A 86 0.22 -25.42 -0.51
CA CYS A 86 1.06 -24.33 -0.96
C CYS A 86 1.64 -23.50 0.20
N TRP A 87 1.91 -24.14 1.33
CA TRP A 87 2.36 -23.51 2.58
C TRP A 87 3.55 -22.56 2.39
N GLY A 88 4.58 -22.99 1.64
CA GLY A 88 5.74 -22.14 1.37
C GLY A 88 5.40 -20.85 0.62
N LYS A 89 4.44 -20.88 -0.32
CA LYS A 89 3.93 -19.68 -0.98
C LYS A 89 3.08 -18.84 -0.04
N LEU A 90 2.25 -19.49 0.78
CA LEU A 90 1.37 -18.79 1.72
C LEU A 90 2.17 -17.97 2.75
N ASN A 91 3.37 -18.41 3.13
CA ASN A 91 4.25 -17.73 4.09
C ASN A 91 5.16 -16.65 3.48
N ARG A 92 5.27 -16.57 2.16
CA ARG A 92 6.05 -15.51 1.51
C ARG A 92 5.23 -14.24 1.46
N ARG A 93 5.37 -13.39 2.48
CA ARG A 93 4.62 -12.14 2.59
C ARG A 93 5.52 -10.93 2.42
N MET A 94 4.95 -9.91 1.85
CA MET A 94 5.56 -8.59 1.72
C MET A 94 5.14 -7.73 2.91
N HIS A 95 6.10 -7.39 3.76
CA HIS A 95 5.80 -6.60 4.97
C HIS A 95 6.26 -5.14 4.89
N ASN A 96 6.81 -4.72 3.77
CA ASN A 96 7.24 -3.34 3.53
C ASN A 96 6.04 -2.39 3.49
N LYS A 97 6.20 -1.19 4.04
CA LYS A 97 5.26 -0.08 3.97
C LYS A 97 6.00 1.12 3.42
N LEU A 98 5.69 1.48 2.19
CA LEU A 98 6.32 2.58 1.48
C LEU A 98 5.24 3.45 0.82
N LEU A 99 5.36 4.75 0.96
CA LEU A 99 4.67 5.73 0.14
C LEU A 99 5.71 6.62 -0.50
N LEU A 100 5.74 6.69 -1.81
CA LEU A 100 6.73 7.43 -2.58
C LEU A 100 6.03 8.45 -3.47
N VAL A 101 6.61 9.63 -3.57
CA VAL A 101 6.14 10.70 -4.46
C VAL A 101 7.32 11.18 -5.31
N ASP A 102 7.19 11.01 -6.62
CA ASP A 102 8.16 11.49 -7.63
C ASP A 102 9.60 10.98 -7.42
N ASP A 103 9.79 9.85 -6.73
CA ASP A 103 11.08 9.28 -6.32
C ASP A 103 11.97 10.27 -5.51
N MET A 104 11.36 11.31 -4.94
CA MET A 104 12.04 12.37 -4.20
C MET A 104 11.59 12.48 -2.75
N LEU A 105 10.39 12.04 -2.46
CA LEU A 105 9.82 12.03 -1.13
C LEU A 105 9.35 10.63 -0.82
N GLY A 106 9.73 10.10 0.33
CA GLY A 106 9.34 8.78 0.79
C GLY A 106 8.85 8.80 2.23
N VAL A 107 7.85 7.97 2.52
CA VAL A 107 7.43 7.63 3.88
C VAL A 107 7.61 6.13 4.06
N THR A 108 8.26 5.73 5.15
CA THR A 108 8.38 4.32 5.55
C THR A 108 8.28 4.20 7.06
N GLY A 109 7.78 3.06 7.52
CA GLY A 109 7.63 2.76 8.94
C GLY A 109 6.80 1.52 9.20
N GLY A 110 6.14 1.47 10.36
CA GLY A 110 5.32 0.33 10.76
C GLY A 110 3.86 0.43 10.37
N ARG A 111 3.34 1.63 10.06
CA ARG A 111 1.91 1.84 9.83
C ARG A 111 1.41 1.18 8.56
N ASN A 112 0.30 0.47 8.70
CA ASN A 112 -0.55 0.03 7.61
C ASN A 112 -1.72 1.01 7.42
N TYR A 113 -2.54 0.80 6.41
CA TYR A 113 -3.74 1.60 6.15
C TYR A 113 -4.96 0.92 6.79
N GLN A 114 -5.14 1.18 8.08
CA GLN A 114 -6.22 0.69 8.93
C GLN A 114 -6.39 1.63 10.13
N ASP A 115 -7.62 1.87 10.60
CA ASP A 115 -7.97 2.88 11.61
C ASP A 115 -7.16 2.75 12.91
N ASP A 116 -6.84 1.54 13.33
CA ASP A 116 -6.08 1.26 14.55
C ASP A 116 -4.58 1.66 14.48
N TYR A 117 -4.06 1.98 13.29
CA TYR A 117 -2.71 2.57 13.14
C TYR A 117 -2.70 4.10 13.25
N TYR A 118 -3.87 4.74 13.29
CA TYR A 118 -4.00 6.21 13.26
C TYR A 118 -4.71 6.78 14.50
N ASP A 119 -4.79 6.03 15.59
CA ASP A 119 -5.54 6.36 16.80
C ASP A 119 -7.06 6.57 16.50
N TRP A 120 -7.57 5.86 15.50
CA TRP A 120 -8.94 5.99 15.02
C TRP A 120 -9.86 4.87 15.48
N ASP A 121 -9.32 3.77 15.99
CA ASP A 121 -10.12 2.74 16.64
C ASP A 121 -10.43 3.11 18.09
N ALA A 122 -11.63 2.73 18.56
CA ALA A 122 -12.09 3.08 19.91
C ALA A 122 -11.57 2.11 20.99
N SER A 123 -11.10 0.92 20.59
CA SER A 123 -10.76 -0.16 21.51
C SER A 123 -9.27 -0.40 21.62
N TYR A 124 -8.55 -0.31 20.50
CA TYR A 124 -7.13 -0.63 20.44
C TYR A 124 -6.45 0.15 19.31
N ASN A 125 -5.24 0.66 19.58
CA ASN A 125 -4.44 1.31 18.56
C ASN A 125 -2.97 0.89 18.67
N PHE A 126 -2.34 0.64 17.52
CA PHE A 126 -0.92 0.36 17.42
C PHE A 126 -0.10 1.64 17.66
N ARG A 127 1.11 1.47 18.20
CA ARG A 127 2.07 2.54 18.39
C ARG A 127 3.25 2.34 17.43
N ASP A 128 3.15 2.94 16.28
CA ASP A 128 4.18 2.89 15.24
C ASP A 128 4.82 4.26 15.02
N ARG A 129 6.00 4.24 14.42
CA ARG A 129 6.71 5.44 13.96
C ARG A 129 6.97 5.33 12.48
N ASP A 130 6.79 6.43 11.77
CA ASP A 130 7.14 6.56 10.37
C ASP A 130 8.13 7.70 10.20
N LEU A 131 8.97 7.56 9.19
CA LEU A 131 9.93 8.57 8.77
C LEU A 131 9.48 9.13 7.43
N LEU A 132 9.40 10.46 7.35
CA LEU A 132 9.26 11.20 6.12
C LEU A 132 10.65 11.65 5.68
N ILE A 133 11.05 11.24 4.49
CA ILE A 133 12.39 11.45 3.96
C ILE A 133 12.30 12.15 2.62
N ALA A 134 13.11 13.19 2.45
CA ALA A 134 13.27 13.87 1.18
C ALA A 134 14.73 13.79 0.70
N GLY A 135 14.94 13.63 -0.60
CA GLY A 135 16.26 13.64 -1.21
C GLY A 135 16.73 12.28 -1.72
N PRO A 136 18.06 12.03 -1.81
CA PRO A 136 18.63 10.88 -2.52
C PRO A 136 18.14 9.51 -2.02
N VAL A 137 17.96 9.34 -0.71
CA VAL A 137 17.49 8.09 -0.09
C VAL A 137 16.10 7.67 -0.58
N ALA A 138 15.24 8.62 -0.96
CA ALA A 138 13.95 8.30 -1.55
C ALA A 138 14.09 7.53 -2.89
N ARG A 139 15.22 7.68 -3.61
CA ARG A 139 15.50 6.90 -4.82
C ARG A 139 15.87 5.45 -4.49
N ASP A 140 16.55 5.20 -3.37
CA ASP A 140 16.85 3.84 -2.93
C ASP A 140 15.55 3.13 -2.52
N MET A 141 14.66 3.85 -1.84
CA MET A 141 13.29 3.37 -1.55
C MET A 141 12.52 3.08 -2.84
N ALA A 142 12.61 3.94 -3.84
CA ALA A 142 11.97 3.74 -5.14
C ALA A 142 12.56 2.53 -5.91
N ALA A 143 13.87 2.31 -5.82
CA ALA A 143 14.52 1.12 -6.38
C ALA A 143 14.02 -0.17 -5.71
N ASN A 144 13.85 -0.16 -4.39
CA ASN A 144 13.27 -1.30 -3.67
C ASN A 144 11.81 -1.55 -4.07
N PHE A 145 10.99 -0.50 -4.14
CA PHE A 145 9.62 -0.62 -4.66
C PHE A 145 9.61 -1.21 -6.08
N ALA A 146 10.49 -0.72 -6.96
CA ALA A 146 10.58 -1.19 -8.34
C ALA A 146 10.96 -2.68 -8.41
N ALA A 147 11.85 -3.16 -7.54
CA ALA A 147 12.21 -4.57 -7.44
C ALA A 147 10.99 -5.43 -7.09
N PHE A 148 10.20 -5.03 -6.10
CA PHE A 148 8.95 -5.72 -5.77
C PHE A 148 7.91 -5.60 -6.88
N TRP A 149 7.77 -4.43 -7.48
CA TRP A 149 6.80 -4.20 -8.56
C TRP A 149 7.09 -5.06 -9.80
N GLN A 150 8.35 -5.21 -10.16
CA GLN A 150 8.79 -6.00 -11.34
C GLN A 150 8.93 -7.49 -11.05
N SER A 151 8.89 -7.88 -9.78
CA SER A 151 8.97 -9.29 -9.40
C SER A 151 7.87 -10.13 -10.07
N PRO A 152 8.18 -11.35 -10.53
CA PRO A 152 7.16 -12.29 -11.03
C PRO A 152 6.12 -12.67 -9.98
N LEU A 153 6.38 -12.39 -8.70
CA LEU A 153 5.43 -12.56 -7.61
C LEU A 153 4.36 -11.45 -7.56
N SER A 154 4.58 -10.32 -8.23
CA SER A 154 3.65 -9.18 -8.25
C SER A 154 2.76 -9.23 -9.49
N VAL A 155 1.56 -9.76 -9.32
CA VAL A 155 0.61 -10.01 -10.41
C VAL A 155 -0.38 -8.86 -10.55
N PRO A 156 -0.59 -8.31 -11.78
CA PRO A 156 -1.66 -7.35 -12.02
C PRO A 156 -3.02 -7.89 -11.57
N ALA A 157 -3.76 -7.10 -10.80
CA ALA A 157 -4.98 -7.57 -10.15
C ALA A 157 -6.05 -8.04 -11.15
N GLU A 158 -6.16 -7.39 -12.31
CA GLU A 158 -7.09 -7.77 -13.39
C GLU A 158 -6.78 -9.14 -14.02
N ARG A 159 -5.58 -9.68 -13.82
CA ARG A 159 -5.19 -11.02 -14.29
C ARG A 159 -5.51 -12.14 -13.32
N LEU A 160 -5.90 -11.80 -12.09
CA LEU A 160 -6.28 -12.79 -11.09
C LEU A 160 -7.63 -13.39 -11.41
N GLY A 161 -7.75 -14.70 -11.29
CA GLY A 161 -8.89 -15.45 -11.82
C GLY A 161 -10.25 -15.09 -11.24
N ASP A 162 -10.33 -14.62 -9.98
CA ASP A 162 -11.57 -14.13 -9.38
C ASP A 162 -11.90 -12.69 -9.84
N VAL A 163 -10.90 -11.83 -9.94
CA VAL A 163 -11.05 -10.45 -10.43
C VAL A 163 -11.43 -10.45 -11.91
N ALA A 164 -10.71 -11.22 -12.74
CA ALA A 164 -11.01 -11.34 -14.17
C ALA A 164 -12.44 -11.82 -14.42
N ARG A 165 -12.89 -12.87 -13.72
CA ARG A 165 -14.29 -13.36 -13.82
C ARG A 165 -15.29 -12.32 -13.38
N PHE A 166 -15.01 -11.57 -12.31
CA PHE A 166 -15.88 -10.48 -11.86
C PHE A 166 -16.04 -9.42 -12.96
N LEU A 167 -14.92 -8.95 -13.52
CA LEU A 167 -14.92 -7.94 -14.59
C LEU A 167 -15.65 -8.43 -15.85
N GLN A 168 -15.49 -9.69 -16.23
CA GLN A 168 -16.18 -10.29 -17.38
C GLN A 168 -17.69 -10.38 -17.15
N ALA A 169 -18.12 -10.71 -15.94
CA ALA A 169 -19.54 -10.92 -15.63
C ALA A 169 -20.29 -9.60 -15.37
N ASN A 170 -19.63 -8.61 -14.77
CA ASN A 170 -20.28 -7.40 -14.25
C ASN A 170 -19.78 -6.09 -14.91
N GLY A 171 -18.73 -6.17 -15.72
CA GLY A 171 -18.02 -4.97 -16.21
C GLY A 171 -17.20 -4.30 -15.12
N VAL A 172 -16.75 -3.08 -15.39
CA VAL A 172 -15.99 -2.27 -14.42
C VAL A 172 -16.96 -1.69 -13.40
N PRO A 173 -16.81 -2.03 -12.10
CA PRO A 173 -17.68 -1.47 -11.07
C PRO A 173 -17.40 0.02 -10.86
N ALA A 174 -18.36 0.72 -10.24
CA ALA A 174 -18.14 2.09 -9.80
C ALA A 174 -16.93 2.19 -8.87
N PRO A 175 -16.28 3.36 -8.80
CA PRO A 175 -15.21 3.58 -7.83
C PRO A 175 -15.63 3.16 -6.42
N PRO A 176 -14.77 2.45 -5.68
CA PRO A 176 -15.11 2.05 -4.33
C PRO A 176 -15.20 3.31 -3.47
N HIS A 177 -16.39 3.78 -3.26
CA HIS A 177 -16.67 4.88 -2.35
C HIS A 177 -17.64 4.41 -1.29
N ARG A 178 -17.23 4.49 -0.04
CA ARG A 178 -18.09 4.23 1.10
C ARG A 178 -18.25 5.50 1.91
N PRO A 179 -19.44 5.79 2.44
CA PRO A 179 -19.59 6.85 3.42
C PRO A 179 -18.65 6.60 4.60
N TYR A 180 -17.94 7.63 5.02
CA TYR A 180 -17.12 7.56 6.22
C TYR A 180 -17.98 7.28 7.44
N ARG A 181 -17.50 6.44 8.34
CA ARG A 181 -18.17 6.16 9.62
C ARG A 181 -18.16 7.39 10.55
N LYS A 182 -17.07 8.18 10.45
CA LYS A 182 -16.86 9.42 11.21
C LYS A 182 -16.43 10.54 10.27
N PRO A 183 -17.36 11.08 9.46
CA PRO A 183 -17.05 12.07 8.44
C PRO A 183 -16.45 13.37 9.02
N GLU A 184 -16.84 13.77 10.23
CA GLU A 184 -16.31 14.94 10.92
C GLU A 184 -14.79 14.84 11.17
N ARG A 185 -14.31 13.65 11.47
CA ARG A 185 -12.87 13.38 11.67
C ARG A 185 -12.09 13.52 10.37
N VAL A 186 -12.63 12.97 9.30
CA VAL A 186 -12.02 13.06 7.95
C VAL A 186 -12.00 14.52 7.49
N GLN A 187 -13.10 15.27 7.68
CA GLN A 187 -13.17 16.70 7.36
C GLN A 187 -12.13 17.50 8.14
N ALA A 188 -11.99 17.24 9.45
CA ALA A 188 -10.99 17.90 10.28
C ALA A 188 -9.56 17.62 9.79
N LEU A 189 -9.25 16.39 9.37
CA LEU A 189 -7.95 16.04 8.80
C LEU A 189 -7.72 16.74 7.46
N LEU A 190 -8.69 16.73 6.56
CA LEU A 190 -8.58 17.41 5.27
C LEU A 190 -8.38 18.91 5.42
N ALA A 191 -9.04 19.55 6.40
CA ALA A 191 -8.82 20.95 6.74
C ALA A 191 -7.38 21.20 7.22
N GLN A 192 -6.82 20.31 8.05
CA GLN A 192 -5.43 20.40 8.50
C GLN A 192 -4.43 20.23 7.33
N VAL A 193 -4.71 19.30 6.41
CA VAL A 193 -3.85 19.08 5.22
C VAL A 193 -3.90 20.25 4.25
N ALA A 194 -5.02 20.97 4.19
CA ALA A 194 -5.17 22.17 3.37
C ALA A 194 -4.49 23.42 3.98
N ASP A 195 -4.15 23.39 5.26
CA ASP A 195 -3.44 24.48 5.94
C ASP A 195 -1.94 24.39 5.71
N GLU A 196 -1.46 25.16 4.72
CA GLU A 196 -0.02 25.20 4.36
C GLU A 196 0.85 25.64 5.54
N THR A 197 0.38 26.54 6.40
CA THR A 197 1.13 26.99 7.57
C THR A 197 1.33 25.85 8.56
N LEU A 198 0.25 25.09 8.82
CA LEU A 198 0.32 23.92 9.69
C LEU A 198 1.24 22.84 9.12
N ILE A 199 1.13 22.54 7.82
CA ILE A 199 1.98 21.55 7.15
C ILE A 199 3.45 21.98 7.21
N ARG A 200 3.73 23.24 6.96
CA ARG A 200 5.09 23.78 7.04
C ARG A 200 5.65 23.64 8.46
N ALA A 201 4.90 24.06 9.48
CA ALA A 201 5.32 24.00 10.87
C ALA A 201 5.53 22.56 11.36
N ARG A 202 4.75 21.59 10.87
CA ARG A 202 4.84 20.20 11.32
C ARG A 202 5.87 19.35 10.59
N PHE A 203 6.13 19.61 9.31
CA PHE A 203 6.91 18.70 8.46
C PHE A 203 8.13 19.37 7.81
N VAL A 204 8.13 20.68 7.60
CA VAL A 204 9.24 21.37 6.93
C VAL A 204 10.20 22.00 7.93
N GLU A 205 9.68 22.77 8.88
CA GLU A 205 10.52 23.49 9.86
C GLU A 205 11.28 22.55 10.82
N PRO A 206 10.69 21.45 11.33
CA PRO A 206 11.43 20.50 12.17
C PRO A 206 12.29 19.52 11.36
N ALA A 207 12.32 19.61 10.03
CA ALA A 207 13.11 18.71 9.21
C ALA A 207 14.61 18.87 9.48
N LEU A 208 15.29 17.77 9.70
CA LEU A 208 16.73 17.75 9.96
C LEU A 208 17.49 17.43 8.66
N ALA A 209 18.49 18.23 8.36
CA ALA A 209 19.46 17.88 7.32
C ALA A 209 20.42 16.82 7.86
N VAL A 210 20.35 15.61 7.30
CA VAL A 210 21.14 14.47 7.73
C VAL A 210 22.05 13.98 6.61
N GLN A 211 23.19 13.39 6.99
CA GLN A 211 24.15 12.76 6.07
C GLN A 211 24.33 11.29 6.45
N GLY A 212 24.69 10.47 5.47
CA GLY A 212 24.97 9.05 5.71
C GLY A 212 23.73 8.18 5.97
N VAL A 213 22.54 8.71 5.65
CA VAL A 213 21.30 7.94 5.75
C VAL A 213 21.28 6.84 4.70
N GLN A 214 20.94 5.64 5.11
CA GLN A 214 20.84 4.47 4.25
C GLN A 214 19.45 3.84 4.39
N PHE A 215 18.83 3.51 3.27
CA PHE A 215 17.62 2.71 3.26
C PHE A 215 17.99 1.22 3.20
N ILE A 216 17.44 0.44 4.12
CA ILE A 216 17.57 -1.01 4.14
C ILE A 216 16.17 -1.59 4.06
N GLY A 217 15.92 -2.46 3.09
CA GLY A 217 14.62 -3.09 2.88
C GLY A 217 14.75 -4.53 2.44
N ASP A 218 13.71 -5.30 2.72
CA ASP A 218 13.57 -6.66 2.21
C ASP A 218 13.59 -6.68 0.67
N LEU A 219 13.99 -7.82 0.11
CA LEU A 219 13.91 -8.10 -1.33
C LEU A 219 12.78 -9.10 -1.62
N PRO A 220 12.21 -9.07 -2.83
CA PRO A 220 11.08 -9.95 -3.19
C PRO A 220 11.43 -11.44 -3.20
N ASP A 221 12.69 -11.79 -3.33
CA ASP A 221 13.23 -13.15 -3.39
C ASP A 221 13.90 -13.64 -2.10
N LYS A 222 13.81 -12.87 -1.02
CA LYS A 222 14.43 -13.19 0.29
C LYS A 222 14.17 -14.60 0.84
N HIS A 223 13.15 -15.29 0.30
CA HIS A 223 12.81 -16.65 0.71
C HIS A 223 13.31 -17.73 -0.28
N VAL A 224 14.01 -17.34 -1.34
CA VAL A 224 14.50 -18.27 -2.38
C VAL A 224 15.92 -18.68 -2.08
N ASP A 225 16.74 -17.77 -1.59
CA ASP A 225 18.11 -18.05 -1.14
C ASP A 225 18.12 -18.18 0.38
N GLU A 226 18.90 -19.09 0.91
CA GLU A 226 19.17 -19.23 2.36
C GLU A 226 19.92 -18.02 2.96
N VAL A 227 19.75 -16.85 2.37
CA VAL A 227 20.42 -15.63 2.79
C VAL A 227 19.68 -15.03 3.95
N ALA A 228 20.37 -15.10 5.06
CA ALA A 228 20.44 -14.14 6.15
C ALA A 228 19.22 -13.25 6.41
N GLU A 229 18.75 -13.33 7.65
CA GLU A 229 18.04 -12.30 8.41
C GLU A 229 17.16 -11.33 7.58
N SER A 230 15.88 -11.63 7.55
CA SER A 230 14.88 -10.74 6.99
C SER A 230 14.92 -9.39 7.72
N VAL A 231 15.39 -8.36 7.05
CA VAL A 231 15.31 -6.99 7.54
C VAL A 231 14.00 -6.40 7.06
N GLN A 232 13.20 -5.89 7.96
CA GLN A 232 12.05 -5.06 7.58
C GLN A 232 12.58 -3.76 6.97
N ALA A 233 11.83 -3.20 6.00
CA ALA A 233 12.21 -1.93 5.42
C ALA A 233 12.32 -0.85 6.50
N GLY A 234 13.44 -0.19 6.52
CA GLY A 234 13.75 0.85 7.50
C GLY A 234 14.80 1.82 6.97
N VAL A 235 15.07 2.83 7.76
CA VAL A 235 16.13 3.79 7.49
C VAL A 235 17.09 3.77 8.66
N VAL A 236 18.38 3.65 8.37
CA VAL A 236 19.45 3.78 9.34
C VAL A 236 20.01 5.19 9.24
N LEU A 237 20.09 5.87 10.37
CA LEU A 237 20.68 7.20 10.54
C LEU A 237 22.14 7.09 10.92
#